data_6bfdc72ff985019e2432df3fad0ae741
#
_entry.id   6bfdc72ff985019e2432df3fad0ae741
#
_cell.length_a   1.000
_cell.length_b   1.000
_cell.length_c   1.000
_cell.angle_alpha   90.00
_cell.angle_beta   90.00
_cell.angle_gamma   90.00
#
_symmetry.space_group_name_H-M   'P 1'
#
loop_
_entity.id
_entity.type
_entity.pdbx_description
1 polymer ?
#
loop_
_entity_poly.entity_id
_entity_poly.type
_entity_poly.pdbx_seq_one_letter_code
_entity_poly.pdbx_strand_id
1 'polypeptide(L)'
;MVDLGDWNERLAPLFEDEKYKKIRAFLIEEYKNHVVYPDMYDLYNCFKYTPFSNVKAVILGQDPYHNVGQAHGLCFSVQDGIPNPPSLENIFKELQSDLGLPKPKNGTLTKWAKQGVLLLNTSLSVREHQANSHSKCGWAWFTDSVIELISQQKENVVFILWGGNARSKKKLIDTSKHCILECAHPSPLSAYNGFFGCKHFSKTNAYLQKHGISPIDWDLTK
;
A
#
# COMPACT_ATOMS: atom_id res chain seq x y z
N MET A 1 -19.25 -11.35 6.41
CA MET A 1 -18.36 -10.16 6.40
C MET A 1 -16.94 -10.65 6.55
N VAL A 2 -15.97 -10.10 5.84
CA VAL A 2 -14.55 -10.51 5.99
C VAL A 2 -14.07 -10.04 7.35
N ASP A 3 -13.40 -10.91 8.11
CA ASP A 3 -12.78 -10.51 9.36
C ASP A 3 -11.46 -9.75 9.09
N LEU A 4 -11.39 -8.50 9.54
CA LEU A 4 -10.27 -7.58 9.39
C LEU A 4 -9.66 -7.20 10.76
N GLY A 5 -9.96 -7.96 11.81
CA GLY A 5 -9.45 -7.69 13.15
C GLY A 5 -9.92 -6.34 13.69
N ASP A 6 -9.01 -5.55 14.23
CA ASP A 6 -9.30 -4.24 14.84
C ASP A 6 -9.68 -3.13 13.82
N TRP A 7 -9.65 -3.43 12.53
CA TRP A 7 -10.23 -2.59 11.49
C TRP A 7 -11.75 -2.70 11.41
N ASN A 8 -12.37 -3.81 11.87
CA ASN A 8 -13.79 -4.08 11.70
C ASN A 8 -14.67 -2.93 12.17
N GLU A 9 -14.50 -2.47 13.41
CA GLU A 9 -15.29 -1.36 13.97
C GLU A 9 -15.06 -0.05 13.22
N ARG A 10 -13.83 0.21 12.80
CA ARG A 10 -13.41 1.45 12.13
C ARG A 10 -13.92 1.55 10.71
N LEU A 11 -13.96 0.43 10.01
CA LEU A 11 -14.41 0.36 8.62
C LEU A 11 -15.91 0.05 8.49
N ALA A 12 -16.59 -0.37 9.57
CA ALA A 12 -18.02 -0.68 9.54
C ALA A 12 -18.86 0.47 8.93
N PRO A 13 -18.67 1.74 9.31
CA PRO A 13 -19.44 2.84 8.69
C PRO A 13 -19.20 2.96 7.19
N LEU A 14 -17.98 2.67 6.72
CA LEU A 14 -17.68 2.71 5.29
C LEU A 14 -18.33 1.54 4.55
N PHE A 15 -18.34 0.34 5.14
CA PHE A 15 -18.97 -0.84 4.54
C PHE A 15 -20.50 -0.74 4.49
N GLU A 16 -21.12 0.05 5.36
CA GLU A 16 -22.56 0.32 5.39
C GLU A 16 -22.97 1.47 4.45
N ASP A 17 -22.01 2.31 4.01
CA ASP A 17 -22.27 3.44 3.12
C ASP A 17 -22.77 2.97 1.73
N GLU A 18 -23.72 3.73 1.16
CA GLU A 18 -24.27 3.47 -0.18
C GLU A 18 -23.18 3.50 -1.29
N LYS A 19 -22.12 4.28 -1.10
CA LYS A 19 -20.98 4.29 -2.04
C LYS A 19 -20.28 2.96 -2.04
N TYR A 20 -20.05 2.36 -0.87
CA TYR A 20 -19.43 1.03 -0.79
C TYR A 20 -20.34 -0.06 -1.34
N LYS A 21 -21.66 0.02 -1.09
CA LYS A 21 -22.62 -0.93 -1.68
C LYS A 21 -22.56 -0.90 -3.21
N LYS A 22 -22.38 0.27 -3.81
CA LYS A 22 -22.16 0.41 -5.27
C LYS A 22 -20.85 -0.23 -5.72
N ILE A 23 -19.74 -0.01 -4.98
CA ILE A 23 -18.46 -0.69 -5.24
C ILE A 23 -18.65 -2.21 -5.19
N ARG A 24 -19.31 -2.72 -4.15
CA ARG A 24 -19.55 -4.14 -3.97
C ARG A 24 -20.39 -4.73 -5.10
N ALA A 25 -21.47 -4.06 -5.51
CA ALA A 25 -22.29 -4.49 -6.64
C ALA A 25 -21.48 -4.55 -7.94
N PHE A 26 -20.67 -3.52 -8.22
CA PHE A 26 -19.74 -3.49 -9.34
C PHE A 26 -18.76 -4.69 -9.29
N LEU A 27 -18.12 -4.94 -8.14
CA LEU A 27 -17.16 -6.03 -7.99
C LEU A 27 -17.79 -7.41 -8.20
N ILE A 28 -19.01 -7.64 -7.75
CA ILE A 28 -19.73 -8.91 -8.00
C ILE A 28 -19.84 -9.19 -9.49
N GLU A 29 -20.23 -8.20 -10.29
CA GLU A 29 -20.31 -8.35 -11.75
C GLU A 29 -18.92 -8.47 -12.39
N GLU A 30 -17.92 -7.75 -11.88
CA GLU A 30 -16.55 -7.84 -12.38
C GLU A 30 -15.94 -9.23 -12.19
N TYR A 31 -15.96 -9.75 -10.97
CA TYR A 31 -15.41 -11.09 -10.67
C TYR A 31 -16.20 -12.23 -11.34
N LYS A 32 -17.48 -12.00 -11.67
CA LYS A 32 -18.30 -12.97 -12.40
C LYS A 32 -17.97 -13.04 -13.89
N ASN A 33 -17.69 -11.90 -14.50
CA ASN A 33 -17.62 -11.75 -15.95
C ASN A 33 -16.19 -11.54 -16.49
N HIS A 34 -15.22 -11.23 -15.62
CA HIS A 34 -13.84 -10.91 -15.99
C HIS A 34 -12.84 -11.58 -15.05
N VAL A 35 -11.60 -11.71 -15.51
CA VAL A 35 -10.48 -12.01 -14.63
C VAL A 35 -10.06 -10.71 -13.94
N VAL A 36 -10.15 -10.71 -12.61
CA VAL A 36 -9.87 -9.55 -11.75
C VAL A 36 -8.80 -9.91 -10.74
N TYR A 37 -7.86 -8.99 -10.51
CA TYR A 37 -6.82 -9.12 -9.51
C TYR A 37 -6.94 -8.07 -8.41
N PRO A 38 -6.50 -8.39 -7.17
CA PRO A 38 -6.17 -9.73 -6.68
C PRO A 38 -7.40 -10.65 -6.65
N ASP A 39 -7.20 -11.93 -6.26
CA ASP A 39 -8.32 -12.80 -5.90
C ASP A 39 -9.23 -12.11 -4.88
N MET A 40 -10.54 -12.37 -4.94
CA MET A 40 -11.52 -11.70 -4.07
C MET A 40 -11.25 -11.92 -2.57
N TYR A 41 -10.63 -13.04 -2.20
CA TYR A 41 -10.26 -13.35 -0.81
C TYR A 41 -9.03 -12.58 -0.34
N ASP A 42 -8.23 -12.07 -1.28
CA ASP A 42 -7.00 -11.30 -1.01
C ASP A 42 -7.22 -9.78 -1.06
N LEU A 43 -8.41 -9.33 -1.47
CA LEU A 43 -8.74 -7.92 -1.72
C LEU A 43 -8.38 -6.99 -0.56
N TYR A 44 -8.53 -7.47 0.68
CA TYR A 44 -8.29 -6.71 1.91
C TYR A 44 -7.06 -7.18 2.69
N ASN A 45 -6.12 -7.88 2.06
CA ASN A 45 -4.94 -8.42 2.74
C ASN A 45 -4.08 -7.33 3.39
N CYS A 46 -4.04 -6.10 2.85
CA CYS A 46 -3.34 -4.99 3.50
C CYS A 46 -3.86 -4.72 4.92
N PHE A 47 -5.15 -4.85 5.16
CA PHE A 47 -5.75 -4.70 6.50
C PHE A 47 -5.56 -5.95 7.36
N LYS A 48 -5.66 -7.14 6.77
CA LYS A 48 -5.47 -8.41 7.49
C LYS A 48 -4.05 -8.55 8.02
N TYR A 49 -3.04 -8.17 7.21
CA TYR A 49 -1.64 -8.27 7.62
C TYR A 49 -1.15 -7.12 8.49
N THR A 50 -1.79 -5.96 8.41
CA THR A 50 -1.42 -4.77 9.18
C THR A 50 -2.60 -4.33 10.05
N PRO A 51 -2.74 -4.84 11.29
CA PRO A 51 -3.76 -4.36 12.23
C PRO A 51 -3.68 -2.84 12.41
N PHE A 52 -4.82 -2.17 12.59
CA PHE A 52 -4.88 -0.72 12.76
C PHE A 52 -3.99 -0.23 13.91
N SER A 53 -4.06 -0.93 15.05
CA SER A 53 -3.24 -0.64 16.23
C SER A 53 -1.74 -0.64 15.91
N ASN A 54 -1.30 -1.49 14.98
CA ASN A 54 0.10 -1.67 14.62
C ASN A 54 0.59 -0.77 13.47
N VAL A 55 -0.28 0.02 12.82
CA VAL A 55 0.12 0.90 11.72
C VAL A 55 1.17 1.91 12.19
N LYS A 56 2.36 1.84 11.61
CA LYS A 56 3.52 2.74 11.83
C LYS A 56 3.88 3.53 10.58
N ALA A 57 3.72 2.92 9.42
CA ALA A 57 3.97 3.55 8.14
C ALA A 57 2.87 3.17 7.14
N VAL A 58 2.61 4.03 6.16
CA VAL A 58 1.69 3.80 5.05
C VAL A 58 2.44 4.03 3.76
N ILE A 59 2.48 3.04 2.88
CA ILE A 59 2.96 3.19 1.51
C ILE A 59 1.75 3.14 0.59
N LEU A 60 1.58 4.16 -0.27
CA LEU A 60 0.48 4.24 -1.21
C LEU A 60 0.92 3.81 -2.60
N GLY A 61 0.27 2.76 -3.12
CA GLY A 61 0.30 2.38 -4.52
C GLY A 61 -0.89 2.96 -5.29
N GLN A 62 -0.94 2.73 -6.60
CA GLN A 62 -2.04 3.20 -7.45
C GLN A 62 -3.12 2.13 -7.59
N ASP A 63 -2.84 1.05 -8.29
CA ASP A 63 -3.69 -0.11 -8.47
C ASP A 63 -2.85 -1.40 -8.41
N PRO A 64 -3.48 -2.57 -8.25
CA PRO A 64 -2.76 -3.84 -8.21
C PRO A 64 -2.03 -4.12 -9.54
N TYR A 65 -0.99 -4.94 -9.49
CA TYR A 65 -0.44 -5.55 -10.70
C TYR A 65 -1.53 -6.37 -11.41
N HIS A 66 -1.57 -6.28 -12.73
CA HIS A 66 -2.67 -6.81 -13.56
C HIS A 66 -2.29 -8.06 -14.37
N ASN A 67 -1.14 -8.69 -14.09
CA ASN A 67 -0.75 -9.96 -14.69
C ASN A 67 -0.98 -11.12 -13.72
N VAL A 68 -1.11 -12.32 -14.30
CA VAL A 68 -1.37 -13.57 -13.57
C VAL A 68 -0.39 -13.76 -12.40
N GLY A 69 -0.92 -14.09 -11.24
CA GLY A 69 -0.14 -14.48 -10.06
C GLY A 69 0.61 -13.34 -9.36
N GLN A 70 0.52 -12.10 -9.83
CA GLN A 70 1.27 -10.99 -9.23
C GLN A 70 0.60 -10.46 -7.96
N ALA A 71 -0.58 -9.88 -8.09
CA ALA A 71 -1.25 -9.17 -7.00
C ALA A 71 -1.81 -10.12 -5.93
N HIS A 72 -1.67 -9.73 -4.67
CA HIS A 72 -2.22 -10.44 -3.51
C HIS A 72 -2.71 -9.48 -2.40
N GLY A 73 -3.16 -8.29 -2.79
CA GLY A 73 -3.78 -7.31 -1.88
C GLY A 73 -2.82 -6.40 -1.11
N LEU A 74 -1.53 -6.39 -1.45
CA LEU A 74 -0.52 -5.48 -0.93
C LEU A 74 0.09 -4.67 -2.07
N CYS A 75 0.14 -3.34 -1.96
CA CYS A 75 0.74 -2.52 -3.01
C CYS A 75 2.24 -2.83 -3.21
N PHE A 76 2.69 -2.79 -4.46
CA PHE A 76 4.06 -3.12 -4.92
C PHE A 76 4.50 -4.56 -4.69
N SER A 77 3.78 -5.37 -3.92
CA SER A 77 4.12 -6.75 -3.58
C SER A 77 3.64 -7.72 -4.65
N VAL A 78 4.39 -8.79 -4.87
CA VAL A 78 3.98 -9.92 -5.69
C VAL A 78 3.94 -11.20 -4.85
N GLN A 79 3.22 -12.22 -5.34
CA GLN A 79 3.21 -13.53 -4.72
C GLN A 79 4.59 -14.18 -4.79
N ASP A 80 4.84 -15.11 -3.87
CA ASP A 80 6.09 -15.87 -3.87
C ASP A 80 6.29 -16.64 -5.18
N GLY A 81 7.54 -16.72 -5.65
CA GLY A 81 7.88 -17.37 -6.92
C GLY A 81 7.58 -16.56 -8.19
N ILE A 82 7.00 -15.37 -8.08
CA ILE A 82 6.71 -14.49 -9.21
C ILE A 82 7.89 -13.53 -9.45
N PRO A 83 8.34 -13.34 -10.71
CA PRO A 83 9.37 -12.36 -11.04
C PRO A 83 8.98 -10.94 -10.58
N ASN A 84 9.94 -10.22 -10.02
CA ASN A 84 9.70 -8.88 -9.53
C ASN A 84 9.37 -7.91 -10.67
N PRO A 85 8.27 -7.17 -10.61
CA PRO A 85 7.99 -6.10 -11.55
C PRO A 85 9.04 -4.97 -11.47
N PRO A 86 9.23 -4.19 -12.55
CA PRO A 86 10.28 -3.18 -12.62
C PRO A 86 10.25 -2.13 -11.50
N SER A 87 9.06 -1.72 -11.04
CA SER A 87 8.95 -0.78 -9.91
C SER A 87 9.45 -1.40 -8.60
N LEU A 88 9.14 -2.68 -8.34
CA LEU A 88 9.62 -3.40 -7.17
C LEU A 88 11.14 -3.62 -7.21
N GLU A 89 11.69 -3.91 -8.38
CA GLU A 89 13.14 -3.98 -8.59
C GLU A 89 13.83 -2.66 -8.21
N ASN A 90 13.25 -1.53 -8.57
CA ASN A 90 13.78 -0.22 -8.21
C ASN A 90 13.63 0.07 -6.72
N ILE A 91 12.55 -0.37 -6.08
CA ILE A 91 12.38 -0.29 -4.62
C ILE A 91 13.52 -1.07 -3.93
N PHE A 92 13.85 -2.27 -4.40
CA PHE A 92 14.94 -3.07 -3.83
C PHE A 92 16.33 -2.45 -4.08
N LYS A 93 16.55 -1.81 -5.23
CA LYS A 93 17.80 -1.05 -5.48
C LYS A 93 17.96 0.11 -4.50
N GLU A 94 16.89 0.87 -4.26
CA GLU A 94 16.91 1.96 -3.29
C GLU A 94 17.10 1.44 -1.86
N LEU A 95 16.43 0.32 -1.50
CA LEU A 95 16.60 -0.34 -0.21
C LEU A 95 18.07 -0.72 0.04
N GLN A 96 18.73 -1.32 -0.96
CA GLN A 96 20.13 -1.66 -0.91
C GLN A 96 21.02 -0.43 -0.78
N SER A 97 20.75 0.62 -1.54
CA SER A 97 21.51 1.88 -1.52
C SER A 97 21.37 2.62 -0.19
N ASP A 98 20.17 2.63 0.40
CA ASP A 98 19.86 3.36 1.62
C ASP A 98 20.35 2.66 2.88
N LEU A 99 20.17 1.33 2.96
CA LEU A 99 20.41 0.55 4.19
C LEU A 99 21.54 -0.48 4.06
N GLY A 100 22.13 -0.66 2.88
CA GLY A 100 23.16 -1.69 2.64
C GLY A 100 22.63 -3.13 2.71
N LEU A 101 21.31 -3.32 2.65
CA LEU A 101 20.68 -4.63 2.75
C LEU A 101 20.86 -5.43 1.45
N PRO A 102 21.00 -6.76 1.53
CA PRO A 102 21.06 -7.58 0.34
C PRO A 102 19.73 -7.53 -0.43
N LYS A 103 19.81 -7.67 -1.76
CA LYS A 103 18.62 -7.72 -2.60
C LYS A 103 17.79 -8.97 -2.25
N PRO A 104 16.47 -8.80 -1.98
CA PRO A 104 15.59 -9.94 -1.73
C PRO A 104 15.48 -10.86 -2.95
N LYS A 105 15.34 -12.17 -2.71
CA LYS A 105 15.17 -13.18 -3.76
C LYS A 105 13.75 -13.23 -4.31
N ASN A 106 12.75 -12.90 -3.47
CA ASN A 106 11.35 -12.86 -3.83
C ASN A 106 10.76 -11.47 -3.58
N GLY A 107 9.61 -11.21 -4.18
CA GLY A 107 8.94 -9.90 -4.17
C GLY A 107 7.81 -9.77 -3.17
N THR A 108 7.65 -10.73 -2.24
CA THR A 108 6.60 -10.60 -1.23
C THR A 108 6.99 -9.64 -0.11
N LEU A 109 6.16 -8.63 0.12
CA LEU A 109 6.36 -7.60 1.15
C LEU A 109 5.56 -7.89 2.44
N THR A 110 5.04 -9.10 2.59
CA THR A 110 4.22 -9.50 3.74
C THR A 110 4.95 -9.29 5.08
N LYS A 111 6.28 -9.45 5.12
CA LYS A 111 7.08 -9.19 6.33
C LYS A 111 7.01 -7.71 6.74
N TRP A 112 7.00 -6.77 5.79
CA TRP A 112 6.83 -5.35 6.10
C TRP A 112 5.42 -5.07 6.63
N ALA A 113 4.39 -5.64 5.97
CA ALA A 113 3.00 -5.46 6.38
C ALA A 113 2.77 -5.93 7.83
N LYS A 114 3.27 -7.11 8.19
CA LYS A 114 3.16 -7.66 9.56
C LYS A 114 3.87 -6.83 10.63
N GLN A 115 4.82 -5.99 10.25
CA GLN A 115 5.51 -5.07 11.17
C GLN A 115 4.85 -3.70 11.32
N GLY A 116 3.76 -3.45 10.60
CA GLY A 116 3.01 -2.20 10.68
C GLY A 116 3.19 -1.27 9.47
N VAL A 117 3.66 -1.79 8.33
CA VAL A 117 3.65 -1.04 7.07
C VAL A 117 2.36 -1.35 6.31
N LEU A 118 1.40 -0.45 6.35
CA LEU A 118 0.17 -0.57 5.56
C LEU A 118 0.49 -0.35 4.07
N LEU A 119 0.47 -1.41 3.30
CA LEU A 119 0.74 -1.41 1.85
C LEU A 119 -0.58 -1.26 1.08
N LEU A 120 -1.06 -0.02 0.93
CA LEU A 120 -2.39 0.31 0.43
C LEU A 120 -2.35 0.81 -1.01
N ASN A 121 -3.09 0.18 -1.92
CA ASN A 121 -3.38 0.76 -3.23
C ASN A 121 -4.57 1.73 -3.15
N THR A 122 -4.58 2.77 -3.96
CA THR A 122 -5.71 3.71 -4.06
C THR A 122 -6.91 3.10 -4.80
N SER A 123 -6.68 2.08 -5.64
CA SER A 123 -7.68 1.17 -6.18
C SER A 123 -7.34 -0.26 -5.74
N LEU A 124 -8.26 -0.97 -5.09
CA LEU A 124 -7.95 -2.29 -4.52
C LEU A 124 -8.08 -3.45 -5.52
N SER A 125 -8.63 -3.20 -6.71
CA SER A 125 -8.82 -4.22 -7.75
C SER A 125 -8.55 -3.68 -9.13
N VAL A 126 -8.30 -4.59 -10.08
CA VAL A 126 -8.00 -4.28 -11.48
C VAL A 126 -8.38 -5.46 -12.36
N ARG A 127 -8.82 -5.24 -13.61
CA ARG A 127 -8.97 -6.31 -14.61
C ARG A 127 -7.62 -6.77 -15.11
N GLU A 128 -7.53 -8.06 -15.46
CA GLU A 128 -6.37 -8.62 -16.13
C GLU A 128 -5.96 -7.79 -17.34
N HIS A 129 -4.67 -7.49 -17.45
CA HIS A 129 -4.03 -6.72 -18.53
C HIS A 129 -4.58 -5.30 -18.76
N GLN A 130 -5.41 -4.76 -17.85
CA GLN A 130 -6.05 -3.46 -18.02
C GLN A 130 -5.78 -2.53 -16.82
N ALA A 131 -4.57 -1.96 -16.78
CA ALA A 131 -4.20 -1.00 -15.74
C ALA A 131 -5.26 0.11 -15.62
N ASN A 132 -5.55 0.54 -14.39
CA ASN A 132 -6.55 1.57 -14.04
C ASN A 132 -8.01 1.23 -14.39
N SER A 133 -8.34 0.01 -14.82
CA SER A 133 -9.70 -0.38 -15.23
C SER A 133 -10.76 -0.12 -14.15
N HIS A 134 -10.41 -0.21 -12.87
CA HIS A 134 -11.31 0.03 -11.73
C HIS A 134 -11.13 1.42 -11.07
N SER A 135 -10.40 2.33 -11.68
CA SER A 135 -10.14 3.67 -11.10
C SER A 135 -11.39 4.52 -10.85
N LYS A 136 -12.49 4.24 -11.58
CA LYS A 136 -13.75 4.99 -11.48
C LYS A 136 -14.87 4.27 -10.69
N CYS A 137 -14.61 3.07 -10.15
CA CYS A 137 -15.64 2.28 -9.46
C CYS A 137 -15.97 2.76 -8.04
N GLY A 138 -15.20 3.73 -7.51
CA GLY A 138 -15.39 4.30 -6.17
C GLY A 138 -14.28 3.97 -5.17
N TRP A 139 -13.30 3.14 -5.51
CA TRP A 139 -12.21 2.78 -4.61
C TRP A 139 -11.47 3.99 -4.03
N ALA A 140 -11.27 5.05 -4.83
CA ALA A 140 -10.61 6.26 -4.34
C ALA A 140 -11.32 6.87 -3.13
N TRP A 141 -12.66 6.89 -3.11
CA TRP A 141 -13.42 7.35 -1.94
C TRP A 141 -13.15 6.45 -0.72
N PHE A 142 -13.19 5.13 -0.88
CA PHE A 142 -12.97 4.20 0.23
C PHE A 142 -11.54 4.33 0.80
N THR A 143 -10.54 4.33 -0.05
CA THR A 143 -9.13 4.39 0.38
C THR A 143 -8.74 5.78 0.91
N ASP A 144 -9.32 6.86 0.38
CA ASP A 144 -9.17 8.21 0.93
C ASP A 144 -9.75 8.28 2.34
N SER A 145 -10.93 7.68 2.59
CA SER A 145 -11.51 7.59 3.94
C SER A 145 -10.63 6.79 4.91
N VAL A 146 -9.95 5.74 4.43
CA VAL A 146 -8.97 4.98 5.25
C VAL A 146 -7.78 5.86 5.62
N ILE A 147 -7.25 6.64 4.68
CA ILE A 147 -6.13 7.56 4.94
C ILE A 147 -6.53 8.62 5.97
N GLU A 148 -7.71 9.23 5.80
CA GLU A 148 -8.25 10.21 6.76
C GLU A 148 -8.45 9.61 8.15
N LEU A 149 -8.98 8.39 8.23
CA LEU A 149 -9.19 7.69 9.49
C LEU A 149 -7.86 7.44 10.24
N ILE A 150 -6.82 7.00 9.53
CA ILE A 150 -5.47 6.86 10.11
C ILE A 150 -4.96 8.22 10.58
N SER A 151 -5.09 9.25 9.74
CA SER A 151 -4.64 10.60 10.05
C SER A 151 -5.33 11.21 11.26
N GLN A 152 -6.60 10.91 11.47
CA GLN A 152 -7.39 11.43 12.60
C GLN A 152 -7.14 10.66 13.89
N GLN A 153 -7.07 9.33 13.82
CA GLN A 153 -7.08 8.46 15.00
C GLN A 153 -5.69 7.99 15.47
N LYS A 154 -4.63 8.25 14.68
CA LYS A 154 -3.26 7.89 15.07
C LYS A 154 -2.37 9.13 15.15
N GLU A 155 -1.19 8.92 15.70
CA GLU A 155 -0.11 9.92 15.78
C GLU A 155 1.21 9.28 15.34
N ASN A 156 2.13 10.11 14.84
CA ASN A 156 3.48 9.70 14.49
C ASN A 156 3.56 8.56 13.44
N VAL A 157 2.58 8.52 12.51
CA VAL A 157 2.63 7.61 11.35
C VAL A 157 3.46 8.25 10.25
N VAL A 158 4.25 7.45 9.53
CA VAL A 158 5.02 7.90 8.37
C VAL A 158 4.25 7.57 7.09
N PHE A 159 3.81 8.58 6.35
CA PHE A 159 3.19 8.41 5.04
C PHE A 159 4.25 8.54 3.95
N ILE A 160 4.44 7.47 3.20
CA ILE A 160 5.43 7.36 2.12
C ILE A 160 4.69 7.47 0.80
N LEU A 161 4.84 8.61 0.12
CA LEU A 161 4.07 9.00 -1.05
C LEU A 161 4.97 9.06 -2.29
N TRP A 162 4.98 7.96 -3.06
CA TRP A 162 5.78 7.82 -4.26
C TRP A 162 4.97 8.15 -5.52
N GLY A 163 5.32 9.24 -6.20
CA GLY A 163 4.70 9.67 -7.46
C GLY A 163 3.47 10.57 -7.28
N GLY A 164 2.99 11.12 -8.39
CA GLY A 164 1.93 12.14 -8.40
C GLY A 164 0.60 11.68 -7.78
N ASN A 165 0.18 10.44 -8.07
CA ASN A 165 -1.06 9.89 -7.51
C ASN A 165 -1.00 9.82 -5.97
N ALA A 166 0.04 9.18 -5.41
CA ALA A 166 0.22 9.09 -3.96
C ALA A 166 0.37 10.49 -3.32
N ARG A 167 1.17 11.38 -3.91
CA ARG A 167 1.38 12.75 -3.42
C ARG A 167 0.09 13.58 -3.38
N SER A 168 -0.85 13.33 -4.30
CA SER A 168 -2.17 14.01 -4.28
C SER A 168 -2.98 13.75 -3.01
N LYS A 169 -2.65 12.67 -2.28
CA LYS A 169 -3.33 12.27 -1.02
C LYS A 169 -2.80 13.03 0.21
N LYS A 170 -1.71 13.77 0.09
CA LYS A 170 -1.14 14.61 1.18
C LYS A 170 -2.17 15.51 1.85
N LYS A 171 -3.12 16.04 1.07
CA LYS A 171 -4.20 16.91 1.59
C LYS A 171 -5.13 16.24 2.61
N LEU A 172 -5.13 14.90 2.68
CA LEU A 172 -5.94 14.10 3.62
C LEU A 172 -5.21 13.86 4.95
N ILE A 173 -3.94 14.25 5.04
CA ILE A 173 -3.05 13.90 6.14
C ILE A 173 -2.74 15.14 6.97
N ASP A 174 -2.96 15.03 8.28
CA ASP A 174 -2.57 16.08 9.24
C ASP A 174 -1.04 16.07 9.43
N THR A 175 -0.38 17.03 8.79
CA THR A 175 1.09 17.14 8.83
C THR A 175 1.64 17.61 10.17
N SER A 176 0.79 18.06 11.09
CA SER A 176 1.20 18.39 12.46
C SER A 176 1.36 17.14 13.34
N LYS A 177 0.69 16.03 12.98
CA LYS A 177 0.71 14.76 13.71
C LYS A 177 1.59 13.69 13.06
N HIS A 178 1.82 13.77 11.75
CA HIS A 178 2.40 12.71 10.95
C HIS A 178 3.60 13.20 10.13
N CYS A 179 4.49 12.26 9.81
CA CYS A 179 5.60 12.50 8.88
C CYS A 179 5.15 12.17 7.45
N ILE A 180 5.47 13.04 6.50
CA ILE A 180 5.26 12.77 5.07
C ILE A 180 6.61 12.74 4.37
N LEU A 181 6.88 11.63 3.66
CA LEU A 181 8.03 11.44 2.81
C LEU A 181 7.56 11.34 1.35
N GLU A 182 7.99 12.28 0.52
CA GLU A 182 7.54 12.42 -0.86
C GLU A 182 8.70 12.32 -1.83
N CYS A 183 8.54 11.58 -2.93
CA CYS A 183 9.47 11.56 -4.05
C CYS A 183 8.78 11.13 -5.36
N ALA A 184 9.57 10.95 -6.44
CA ALA A 184 9.09 10.39 -7.68
C ALA A 184 8.64 8.92 -7.51
N HIS A 185 7.88 8.39 -8.48
CA HIS A 185 7.44 7.00 -8.47
C HIS A 185 8.61 6.05 -8.80
N PRO A 186 8.68 4.84 -8.20
CA PRO A 186 9.75 3.87 -8.46
C PRO A 186 9.73 3.24 -9.87
N SER A 187 8.76 3.56 -10.73
CA SER A 187 8.75 3.01 -12.10
C SER A 187 9.98 3.42 -12.88
N PRO A 188 10.44 2.60 -13.84
CA PRO A 188 11.59 2.94 -14.71
C PRO A 188 11.45 4.30 -15.39
N LEU A 189 10.21 4.75 -15.66
CA LEU A 189 9.93 6.02 -16.32
C LEU A 189 10.23 7.25 -15.45
N SER A 190 10.35 7.09 -14.14
CA SER A 190 10.45 8.21 -13.21
C SER A 190 11.45 8.02 -12.06
N ALA A 191 11.98 6.82 -11.86
CA ALA A 191 12.83 6.53 -10.70
C ALA A 191 14.10 7.42 -10.63
N TYR A 192 14.66 7.78 -11.77
CA TYR A 192 15.82 8.70 -11.84
C TYR A 192 15.46 10.16 -11.56
N ASN A 193 14.18 10.52 -11.51
CA ASN A 193 13.70 11.87 -11.23
C ASN A 193 13.51 12.13 -9.72
N GLY A 194 14.26 11.40 -8.85
CA GLY A 194 14.29 11.62 -7.42
C GLY A 194 13.70 10.51 -6.54
N PHE A 195 13.41 9.32 -7.11
CA PHE A 195 13.15 8.15 -6.29
C PHE A 195 14.47 7.56 -5.77
N PHE A 196 15.45 7.32 -6.65
CA PHE A 196 16.76 6.87 -6.22
C PHE A 196 17.46 7.96 -5.38
N GLY A 197 17.95 7.58 -4.21
CA GLY A 197 18.54 8.46 -3.22
C GLY A 197 17.53 9.19 -2.31
N CYS A 198 16.23 8.83 -2.37
CA CYS A 198 15.22 9.43 -1.48
C CYS A 198 15.42 9.03 -0.01
N LYS A 199 16.04 7.87 0.25
CA LYS A 199 16.35 7.35 1.60
C LYS A 199 15.13 7.26 2.50
N HIS A 200 13.99 6.85 1.95
CA HIS A 200 12.75 6.82 2.71
C HIS A 200 12.74 5.70 3.77
N PHE A 201 13.49 4.62 3.60
CA PHE A 201 13.57 3.52 4.57
C PHE A 201 14.30 3.96 5.85
N SER A 202 15.50 4.52 5.71
CA SER A 202 16.27 5.04 6.85
C SER A 202 15.58 6.22 7.52
N LYS A 203 14.99 7.15 6.74
CA LYS A 203 14.22 8.29 7.26
C LYS A 203 13.00 7.85 8.04
N THR A 204 12.27 6.82 7.58
CA THR A 204 11.14 6.24 8.31
C THR A 204 11.59 5.74 9.67
N ASN A 205 12.65 4.93 9.72
CA ASN A 205 13.13 4.38 10.98
C ASN A 205 13.67 5.47 11.93
N ALA A 206 14.37 6.47 11.41
CA ALA A 206 14.83 7.61 12.20
C ALA A 206 13.66 8.38 12.83
N TYR A 207 12.58 8.61 12.06
CA TYR A 207 11.38 9.25 12.58
C TYR A 207 10.69 8.41 13.66
N LEU A 208 10.47 7.11 13.41
CA LEU A 208 9.85 6.21 14.38
C LEU A 208 10.62 6.15 15.69
N GLN A 209 11.94 5.97 15.62
CA GLN A 209 12.81 5.92 16.80
C GLN A 209 12.79 7.24 17.59
N LYS A 210 12.79 8.38 16.90
CA LYS A 210 12.66 9.71 17.57
C LYS A 210 11.39 9.83 18.39
N HIS A 211 10.32 9.12 18.01
CA HIS A 211 9.03 9.13 18.71
C HIS A 211 8.82 7.91 19.60
N GLY A 212 9.88 7.14 19.92
CA GLY A 212 9.80 5.97 20.80
C GLY A 212 9.07 4.77 20.20
N ILE A 213 8.90 4.75 18.87
CA ILE A 213 8.24 3.66 18.14
C ILE A 213 9.33 2.72 17.60
N SER A 214 9.11 1.40 17.73
CA SER A 214 10.06 0.41 17.23
C SER A 214 10.27 0.56 15.72
N PRO A 215 11.51 0.56 15.23
CA PRO A 215 11.81 0.65 13.81
C PRO A 215 11.27 -0.57 13.04
N ILE A 216 11.21 -0.45 11.72
CA ILE A 216 10.83 -1.53 10.81
C ILE A 216 12.11 -2.25 10.39
N ASP A 217 12.12 -3.58 10.50
CA ASP A 217 13.13 -4.43 9.87
C ASP A 217 12.78 -4.57 8.37
N TRP A 218 13.47 -3.78 7.55
CA TRP A 218 13.27 -3.76 6.11
C TRP A 218 13.92 -4.95 5.38
N ASP A 219 14.75 -5.76 6.07
CA ASP A 219 15.43 -6.91 5.49
C ASP A 219 14.42 -8.05 5.21
N LEU A 220 14.21 -8.36 3.94
CA LEU A 220 13.34 -9.45 3.48
C LEU A 220 14.08 -10.77 3.26
N THR A 221 15.38 -10.82 3.56
CA THR A 221 16.22 -12.03 3.31
C THR A 221 16.32 -12.96 4.51
N LYS A 222 15.78 -12.54 5.65
CA LYS A 222 15.77 -13.31 6.91
C LYS A 222 14.40 -13.90 7.20
#